data_4dbe9803343eabc21dbb57debe9b7dbf
#
_entry.id   4dbe9803343eabc21dbb57debe9b7dbf
#
_cell.length_a   1.000
_cell.length_b   1.000
_cell.length_c   1.000
_cell.angle_alpha   90.00
_cell.angle_beta   90.00
_cell.angle_gamma   90.00
#
_symmetry.space_group_name_H-M   'P 1'
#
loop_
_entity.id
_entity.type
_entity.pdbx_description
1 polymer ?
#
loop_
_entity_poly.entity_id
_entity_poly.type
_entity_poly.pdbx_seq_one_letter_code
_entity_poly.pdbx_strand_id
1 'polypeptide(L)'
;DAQLVWLNSPGNPDGHVLSLDELRAVVQWARSHDAVVISDECYSALAWEEPFLSEGVPSLLDERVCDGDPRSLIVLYSLSKQSNLAGYRAALMYGDPQLLAPVIEVRKHSGMMVPAPVQAAMRVALEDTEHVEAQRQVYARRREILIDAIARTGLERDKDSAAGLYLWVRDPRGDFDSWQLVDAFAQRGIVVAPGDFYGEAGAGFVRVALTATDERVAEAASRLIAQPIRA
;
A
#
# COMPACT_ATOMS: atom_id res chain seq x y z
N ASP A 1 -10.37 25.09 -5.33
CA ASP A 1 -11.77 24.64 -5.10
C ASP A 1 -11.89 23.10 -5.19
N ALA A 2 -11.02 22.37 -4.47
CA ALA A 2 -11.12 20.92 -4.39
C ALA A 2 -12.34 20.54 -3.53
N GLN A 3 -13.23 19.71 -4.06
CA GLN A 3 -14.40 19.18 -3.33
C GLN A 3 -14.11 17.82 -2.69
N LEU A 4 -13.06 17.14 -3.19
CA LEU A 4 -12.68 15.81 -2.76
C LEU A 4 -11.15 15.70 -2.72
N VAL A 5 -10.63 15.16 -1.61
CA VAL A 5 -9.23 14.77 -1.44
C VAL A 5 -9.15 13.26 -1.36
N TRP A 6 -8.29 12.67 -2.17
CA TRP A 6 -8.02 11.23 -2.14
C TRP A 6 -6.64 10.97 -1.54
N LEU A 7 -6.59 10.19 -0.47
CA LEU A 7 -5.36 9.72 0.17
C LEU A 7 -5.15 8.23 -0.09
N ASN A 8 -3.91 7.80 -0.13
CA ASN A 8 -3.51 6.40 -0.11
C ASN A 8 -2.39 6.24 0.92
N SER A 9 -2.73 5.79 2.12
CA SER A 9 -1.79 5.61 3.22
C SER A 9 -2.09 4.31 3.97
N PRO A 10 -1.15 3.34 3.92
CA PRO A 10 0.15 3.34 3.25
C PRO A 10 0.07 3.40 1.74
N GLY A 11 1.03 4.08 1.12
CA GLY A 11 1.05 4.38 -0.30
C GLY A 11 1.39 3.18 -1.20
N ASN A 12 0.84 3.18 -2.38
CA ASN A 12 1.29 2.37 -3.52
C ASN A 12 1.64 3.34 -4.65
N PRO A 13 2.91 3.46 -5.04
CA PRO A 13 3.95 2.42 -5.01
C PRO A 13 4.95 2.49 -3.84
N ASP A 14 5.03 3.59 -3.12
CA ASP A 14 6.17 4.02 -2.31
C ASP A 14 6.19 3.46 -0.88
N GLY A 15 5.04 3.04 -0.35
CA GLY A 15 4.93 2.53 1.02
C GLY A 15 5.01 3.61 2.10
N HIS A 16 4.87 4.88 1.74
CA HIS A 16 4.79 5.98 2.70
C HIS A 16 3.56 5.86 3.58
N VAL A 17 3.72 6.23 4.84
CA VAL A 17 2.64 6.27 5.82
C VAL A 17 2.49 7.70 6.32
N LEU A 18 1.29 8.24 6.18
CA LEU A 18 0.97 9.55 6.75
C LEU A 18 0.93 9.46 8.27
N SER A 19 1.62 10.38 8.92
CA SER A 19 1.62 10.52 10.38
C SER A 19 0.28 11.05 10.91
N LEU A 20 0.05 10.91 12.21
CA LEU A 20 -1.13 11.50 12.87
C LEU A 20 -1.26 13.00 12.61
N ASP A 21 -0.14 13.73 12.62
CA ASP A 21 -0.15 15.19 12.43
C ASP A 21 -0.48 15.57 10.99
N GLU A 22 0.04 14.82 10.00
CA GLU A 22 -0.31 15.03 8.59
C GLU A 22 -1.78 14.73 8.33
N LEU A 23 -2.32 13.61 8.86
CA LEU A 23 -3.73 13.29 8.74
C LEU A 23 -4.62 14.35 9.41
N ARG A 24 -4.27 14.84 10.61
CA ARG A 24 -4.97 15.96 11.26
C ARG A 24 -4.97 17.21 10.40
N ALA A 25 -3.82 17.55 9.83
CA ALA A 25 -3.72 18.73 8.97
C ALA A 25 -4.65 18.63 7.75
N VAL A 26 -4.72 17.45 7.13
CA VAL A 26 -5.65 17.19 6.01
C VAL A 26 -7.09 17.30 6.45
N VAL A 27 -7.48 16.70 7.59
CA VAL A 27 -8.85 16.77 8.12
C VAL A 27 -9.25 18.23 8.44
N GLN A 28 -8.38 18.99 9.08
CA GLN A 28 -8.63 20.39 9.41
C GLN A 28 -8.80 21.24 8.15
N TRP A 29 -7.91 21.02 7.17
CA TRP A 29 -8.00 21.71 5.88
C TRP A 29 -9.33 21.38 5.18
N ALA A 30 -9.68 20.10 5.09
CA ALA A 30 -10.90 19.66 4.43
C ALA A 30 -12.16 20.25 5.07
N ARG A 31 -12.23 20.26 6.41
CA ARG A 31 -13.34 20.87 7.15
C ARG A 31 -13.46 22.38 6.93
N SER A 32 -12.33 23.08 6.80
CA SER A 32 -12.32 24.53 6.54
C SER A 32 -12.69 24.89 5.09
N HIS A 33 -12.67 23.91 4.17
CA HIS A 33 -12.98 24.10 2.75
C HIS A 33 -14.24 23.35 2.29
N ASP A 34 -14.99 22.77 3.22
CA ASP A 34 -16.17 21.95 2.94
C ASP A 34 -15.88 20.81 1.93
N ALA A 35 -14.69 20.21 2.06
CA ALA A 35 -14.21 19.14 1.21
C ALA A 35 -14.35 17.76 1.88
N VAL A 36 -14.57 16.72 1.08
CA VAL A 36 -14.60 15.32 1.52
C VAL A 36 -13.20 14.73 1.42
N VAL A 37 -12.80 13.95 2.43
CA VAL A 37 -11.56 13.16 2.38
C VAL A 37 -11.91 11.68 2.27
N ILE A 38 -11.29 11.00 1.30
CA ILE A 38 -11.36 9.54 1.16
C ILE A 38 -9.94 9.00 1.32
N SER A 39 -9.74 8.08 2.26
CA SER A 39 -8.46 7.40 2.50
C SER A 39 -8.54 5.93 2.10
N ASP A 40 -7.68 5.50 1.17
CA ASP A 40 -7.46 4.08 0.88
C ASP A 40 -6.38 3.53 1.82
N GLU A 41 -6.81 2.71 2.77
CA GLU A 41 -5.99 2.14 3.83
C GLU A 41 -5.73 0.64 3.67
N CYS A 42 -5.84 0.10 2.45
CA CYS A 42 -5.79 -1.33 2.20
C CYS A 42 -4.45 -2.02 2.55
N TYR A 43 -3.40 -1.25 2.84
CA TYR A 43 -2.09 -1.75 3.27
C TYR A 43 -1.79 -1.57 4.76
N SER A 44 -2.72 -1.05 5.57
CA SER A 44 -2.48 -0.69 6.97
C SER A 44 -2.03 -1.87 7.86
N ALA A 45 -2.40 -3.11 7.52
CA ALA A 45 -1.95 -4.30 8.23
C ALA A 45 -0.50 -4.73 7.91
N LEU A 46 0.21 -4.01 7.03
CA LEU A 46 1.51 -4.41 6.49
C LEU A 46 2.58 -3.34 6.79
N ALA A 47 2.72 -2.98 8.05
CA ALA A 47 3.78 -2.10 8.54
C ALA A 47 5.11 -2.87 8.70
N TRP A 48 6.23 -2.18 8.44
CA TRP A 48 7.60 -2.73 8.47
C TRP A 48 8.55 -1.94 9.37
N GLU A 49 8.31 -0.66 9.56
CA GLU A 49 9.22 0.26 10.28
C GLU A 49 8.50 0.90 11.46
N GLU A 50 9.28 1.26 12.49
CA GLU A 50 8.76 2.03 13.61
C GLU A 50 8.47 3.50 13.19
N PRO A 51 7.49 4.15 13.80
CA PRO A 51 6.66 3.66 14.93
C PRO A 51 5.48 2.78 14.49
N PHE A 52 5.21 2.65 13.19
CA PHE A 52 4.00 2.00 12.66
C PHE A 52 3.95 0.49 12.91
N LEU A 53 5.11 -0.14 13.13
CA LEU A 53 5.18 -1.56 13.44
C LEU A 53 4.64 -1.86 14.84
N SER A 54 4.95 -1.04 15.84
CA SER A 54 4.53 -1.22 17.23
C SER A 54 3.22 -0.51 17.58
N GLU A 55 2.97 0.67 16.99
CA GLU A 55 1.82 1.50 17.30
C GLU A 55 0.65 1.30 16.33
N GLY A 56 0.90 0.62 15.19
CA GLY A 56 -0.04 0.50 14.07
C GLY A 56 0.00 1.70 13.11
N VAL A 57 -0.50 1.47 11.91
CA VAL A 57 -0.65 2.52 10.91
C VAL A 57 -1.86 3.39 11.29
N PRO A 58 -1.71 4.73 11.35
CA PRO A 58 -2.82 5.62 11.65
C PRO A 58 -3.92 5.55 10.59
N SER A 59 -5.18 5.54 11.02
CA SER A 59 -6.35 5.66 10.15
C SER A 59 -6.84 7.12 10.11
N LEU A 60 -7.46 7.50 9.00
CA LEU A 60 -8.18 8.78 8.89
C LEU A 60 -9.28 8.92 9.97
N LEU A 61 -9.84 7.80 10.43
CA LEU A 61 -10.87 7.75 11.47
C LEU A 61 -10.33 7.45 12.88
N ASP A 62 -9.00 7.46 13.06
CA ASP A 62 -8.43 7.42 14.41
C ASP A 62 -8.95 8.61 15.23
N GLU A 63 -9.39 8.35 16.47
CA GLU A 63 -9.91 9.40 17.36
C GLU A 63 -8.91 10.55 17.52
N ARG A 64 -7.62 10.23 17.53
CA ARG A 64 -6.52 11.22 17.59
C ARG A 64 -6.42 12.08 16.32
N VAL A 65 -7.03 11.68 15.21
CA VAL A 65 -7.03 12.39 13.91
C VAL A 65 -8.32 13.19 13.73
N CYS A 66 -9.47 12.56 13.95
CA CYS A 66 -10.77 13.14 13.62
C CYS A 66 -11.54 13.69 14.83
N ASP A 67 -10.99 13.59 16.05
CA ASP A 67 -11.64 13.99 17.32
C ASP A 67 -12.99 13.26 17.56
N GLY A 68 -13.10 12.02 17.08
CA GLY A 68 -14.32 11.21 17.13
C GLY A 68 -15.45 11.67 16.20
N ASP A 69 -15.20 12.66 15.35
CA ASP A 69 -16.17 13.18 14.39
C ASP A 69 -15.86 12.72 12.95
N PRO A 70 -16.61 11.76 12.39
CA PRO A 70 -16.36 11.22 11.06
C PRO A 70 -16.89 12.09 9.92
N ARG A 71 -17.47 13.27 10.18
CA ARG A 71 -18.06 14.13 9.15
C ARG A 71 -17.06 14.44 8.04
N SER A 72 -17.53 14.28 6.80
CA SER A 72 -16.75 14.48 5.56
C SER A 72 -15.59 13.48 5.37
N LEU A 73 -15.50 12.41 6.18
CA LEU A 73 -14.42 11.43 6.12
C LEU A 73 -14.93 10.06 5.70
N ILE A 74 -14.22 9.42 4.76
CA ILE A 74 -14.47 8.03 4.32
C ILE A 74 -13.16 7.27 4.32
N VAL A 75 -13.17 6.05 4.85
CA VAL A 75 -12.09 5.09 4.74
C VAL A 75 -12.51 3.95 3.83
N LEU A 76 -11.62 3.55 2.93
CA LEU A 76 -11.71 2.35 2.12
C LEU A 76 -10.72 1.32 2.63
N TYR A 77 -11.19 0.09 2.83
CA TYR A 77 -10.37 -1.01 3.29
C TYR A 77 -10.66 -2.29 2.52
N SER A 78 -9.64 -3.09 2.28
CA SER A 78 -9.78 -4.34 1.54
C SER A 78 -8.95 -5.46 2.13
N LEU A 79 -9.55 -6.64 2.21
CA LEU A 79 -8.86 -7.88 2.60
C LEU A 79 -7.99 -8.47 1.46
N SER A 80 -7.98 -7.84 0.30
CA SER A 80 -7.18 -8.28 -0.85
C SER A 80 -5.69 -8.40 -0.53
N LYS A 81 -5.17 -7.54 0.35
CA LYS A 81 -3.73 -7.49 0.70
C LYS A 81 -3.45 -8.13 2.06
N GLN A 82 -4.25 -7.79 3.06
CA GLN A 82 -4.15 -8.34 4.40
C GLN A 82 -4.33 -9.87 4.43
N SER A 83 -5.33 -10.39 3.71
CA SER A 83 -5.80 -11.77 3.83
C SER A 83 -5.73 -12.55 2.51
N ASN A 84 -5.00 -12.06 1.51
CA ASN A 84 -4.89 -12.68 0.17
C ASN A 84 -6.24 -12.94 -0.53
N LEU A 85 -7.28 -12.17 -0.20
CA LEU A 85 -8.64 -12.34 -0.73
C LEU A 85 -8.94 -11.49 -1.97
N ALA A 86 -7.91 -11.15 -2.76
CA ALA A 86 -8.06 -10.32 -3.96
C ALA A 86 -9.05 -10.90 -4.98
N GLY A 87 -9.14 -12.23 -5.08
CA GLY A 87 -10.06 -12.94 -5.99
C GLY A 87 -11.54 -12.79 -5.62
N TYR A 88 -11.86 -12.47 -4.38
CA TYR A 88 -13.23 -12.26 -3.91
C TYR A 88 -13.84 -10.92 -4.34
N ARG A 89 -13.05 -9.99 -4.85
CA ARG A 89 -13.49 -8.67 -5.35
C ARG A 89 -14.35 -7.90 -4.35
N ALA A 90 -13.95 -7.89 -3.08
CA ALA A 90 -14.69 -7.25 -1.99
C ALA A 90 -13.82 -6.30 -1.19
N ALA A 91 -14.43 -5.20 -0.78
CA ALA A 91 -13.84 -4.16 0.05
C ALA A 91 -14.89 -3.60 1.02
N LEU A 92 -14.44 -2.85 1.99
CA LEU A 92 -15.25 -2.16 2.98
C LEU A 92 -15.14 -0.65 2.75
N MET A 93 -16.22 0.06 3.03
CA MET A 93 -16.29 1.51 3.08
C MET A 93 -16.97 1.91 4.39
N TYR A 94 -16.34 2.77 5.17
CA TYR A 94 -16.87 3.24 6.44
C TYR A 94 -16.46 4.69 6.72
N GLY A 95 -17.20 5.38 7.59
CA GLY A 95 -16.99 6.81 7.88
C GLY A 95 -18.28 7.55 8.03
N ASP A 96 -18.38 8.76 7.46
CA ASP A 96 -19.55 9.63 7.55
C ASP A 96 -20.84 8.96 7.04
N PRO A 97 -21.83 8.71 7.91
CA PRO A 97 -23.08 8.06 7.52
C PRO A 97 -23.90 8.88 6.52
N GLN A 98 -23.75 10.20 6.51
CA GLN A 98 -24.47 11.07 5.56
C GLN A 98 -23.91 10.93 4.14
N LEU A 99 -22.61 10.67 4.00
CA LEU A 99 -21.98 10.38 2.71
C LEU A 99 -22.22 8.92 2.28
N LEU A 100 -22.22 8.00 3.22
CA LEU A 100 -22.37 6.57 2.92
C LEU A 100 -23.80 6.21 2.48
N ALA A 101 -24.83 6.83 3.04
CA ALA A 101 -26.23 6.49 2.72
C ALA A 101 -26.56 6.61 1.22
N PRO A 102 -26.30 7.73 0.53
CA PRO A 102 -26.53 7.83 -0.91
C PRO A 102 -25.64 6.90 -1.74
N VAL A 103 -24.39 6.65 -1.32
CA VAL A 103 -23.50 5.69 -2.00
C VAL A 103 -24.07 4.26 -1.93
N ILE A 104 -24.63 3.86 -0.78
CA ILE A 104 -25.30 2.56 -0.61
C ILE A 104 -26.47 2.43 -1.59
N GLU A 105 -27.33 3.46 -1.71
CA GLU A 105 -28.47 3.42 -2.63
C GLU A 105 -28.02 3.29 -4.10
N VAL A 106 -27.01 4.04 -4.51
CA VAL A 106 -26.44 3.89 -5.87
C VAL A 106 -25.91 2.48 -6.09
N ARG A 107 -25.11 1.96 -5.18
CA ARG A 107 -24.49 0.62 -5.30
C ARG A 107 -25.54 -0.48 -5.34
N LYS A 108 -26.57 -0.39 -4.51
CA LYS A 108 -27.69 -1.35 -4.42
C LYS A 108 -28.42 -1.51 -5.77
N HIS A 109 -28.61 -0.40 -6.50
CA HIS A 109 -29.32 -0.40 -7.76
C HIS A 109 -28.44 -0.59 -9.00
N SER A 110 -27.12 -0.40 -8.85
CA SER A 110 -26.14 -0.55 -9.94
C SER A 110 -25.50 -1.94 -10.02
N GLY A 111 -26.03 -2.94 -9.29
CA GLY A 111 -25.48 -4.29 -9.30
C GLY A 111 -24.13 -4.44 -8.59
N MET A 112 -23.71 -3.47 -7.79
CA MET A 112 -22.42 -3.47 -7.08
C MET A 112 -22.54 -4.02 -5.64
N MET A 113 -23.46 -4.96 -5.42
CA MET A 113 -23.62 -5.64 -4.14
C MET A 113 -22.67 -6.83 -4.02
N VAL A 114 -21.97 -6.90 -2.91
CA VAL A 114 -21.10 -8.04 -2.61
C VAL A 114 -21.98 -9.25 -2.23
N PRO A 115 -21.80 -10.44 -2.85
CA PRO A 115 -22.58 -11.62 -2.55
C PRO A 115 -22.47 -12.04 -1.07
N ALA A 116 -23.57 -12.51 -0.46
CA ALA A 116 -23.61 -12.89 0.95
C ALA A 116 -22.54 -13.93 1.37
N PRO A 117 -22.18 -14.96 0.57
CA PRO A 117 -21.09 -15.87 0.93
C PRO A 117 -19.74 -15.16 1.03
N VAL A 118 -19.48 -14.15 0.16
CA VAL A 118 -18.25 -13.34 0.20
C VAL A 118 -18.23 -12.47 1.45
N GLN A 119 -19.36 -11.84 1.82
CA GLN A 119 -19.47 -11.07 3.06
C GLN A 119 -19.23 -11.92 4.30
N ALA A 120 -19.75 -13.16 4.32
CA ALA A 120 -19.51 -14.11 5.41
C ALA A 120 -18.01 -14.47 5.52
N ALA A 121 -17.34 -14.73 4.40
CA ALA A 121 -15.91 -15.00 4.38
C ALA A 121 -15.09 -13.78 4.86
N MET A 122 -15.47 -12.56 4.44
CA MET A 122 -14.83 -11.33 4.91
C MET A 122 -14.96 -11.16 6.43
N ARG A 123 -16.14 -11.43 7.00
CA ARG A 123 -16.36 -11.34 8.44
C ARG A 123 -15.43 -12.27 9.19
N VAL A 124 -15.35 -13.55 8.79
CA VAL A 124 -14.46 -14.53 9.42
C VAL A 124 -13.00 -14.09 9.33
N ALA A 125 -12.56 -13.58 8.17
CA ALA A 125 -11.19 -13.11 7.99
C ALA A 125 -10.86 -11.84 8.80
N LEU A 126 -11.85 -10.99 9.10
CA LEU A 126 -11.68 -9.82 9.96
C LEU A 126 -11.59 -10.18 11.45
N GLU A 127 -12.25 -11.29 11.84
CA GLU A 127 -12.23 -11.80 13.21
C GLU A 127 -10.97 -12.62 13.53
N ASP A 128 -10.24 -13.09 12.50
CA ASP A 128 -9.01 -13.87 12.62
C ASP A 128 -7.78 -13.00 12.33
N THR A 129 -6.96 -12.75 13.34
CA THR A 129 -5.71 -11.99 13.21
C THR A 129 -4.48 -12.89 13.05
N GLU A 130 -4.58 -14.19 13.36
CA GLU A 130 -3.43 -15.10 13.32
C GLU A 130 -2.90 -15.30 11.90
N HIS A 131 -3.80 -15.46 10.91
CA HIS A 131 -3.39 -15.60 9.52
C HIS A 131 -2.73 -14.31 8.96
N VAL A 132 -3.16 -13.14 9.44
CA VAL A 132 -2.60 -11.85 9.05
C VAL A 132 -1.15 -11.76 9.52
N GLU A 133 -0.90 -12.08 10.79
CA GLU A 133 0.45 -12.05 11.36
C GLU A 133 1.36 -13.10 10.70
N ALA A 134 0.87 -14.32 10.49
CA ALA A 134 1.63 -15.36 9.79
C ALA A 134 2.04 -14.92 8.37
N GLN A 135 1.13 -14.31 7.62
CA GLN A 135 1.41 -13.81 6.28
C GLN A 135 2.34 -12.59 6.30
N ARG A 136 2.18 -11.69 7.28
CA ARG A 136 3.08 -10.54 7.46
C ARG A 136 4.52 -11.01 7.68
N GLN A 137 4.75 -12.04 8.48
CA GLN A 137 6.08 -12.62 8.71
C GLN A 137 6.68 -13.21 7.42
N VAL A 138 5.87 -13.83 6.55
CA VAL A 138 6.35 -14.29 5.24
C VAL A 138 6.83 -13.10 4.41
N TYR A 139 6.06 -12.04 4.33
CA TYR A 139 6.45 -10.84 3.58
C TYR A 139 7.65 -10.12 4.20
N ALA A 140 7.78 -10.08 5.52
CA ALA A 140 8.93 -9.51 6.20
C ALA A 140 10.24 -10.20 5.78
N ARG A 141 10.28 -11.54 5.82
CA ARG A 141 11.47 -12.31 5.37
C ARG A 141 11.81 -12.03 3.90
N ARG A 142 10.80 -12.00 3.02
CA ARG A 142 11.00 -11.69 1.59
C ARG A 142 11.53 -10.28 1.39
N ARG A 143 11.00 -9.34 2.16
CA ARG A 143 11.45 -7.94 2.14
C ARG A 143 12.91 -7.82 2.51
N GLU A 144 13.36 -8.43 3.59
CA GLU A 144 14.74 -8.43 4.03
C GLU A 144 15.70 -9.02 2.97
N ILE A 145 15.35 -10.18 2.39
CA ILE A 145 16.13 -10.83 1.34
C ILE A 145 16.28 -9.91 0.12
N LEU A 146 15.21 -9.26 -0.32
CA LEU A 146 15.23 -8.37 -1.47
C LEU A 146 15.98 -7.07 -1.18
N ILE A 147 15.84 -6.49 0.02
CA ILE A 147 16.58 -5.27 0.43
C ILE A 147 18.09 -5.53 0.39
N ASP A 148 18.57 -6.64 0.97
CA ASP A 148 19.98 -7.00 0.94
C ASP A 148 20.48 -7.21 -0.50
N ALA A 149 19.73 -7.94 -1.31
CA ALA A 149 20.09 -8.19 -2.70
C ALA A 149 20.14 -6.89 -3.53
N ILE A 150 19.15 -6.00 -3.37
CA ILE A 150 19.08 -4.71 -4.07
C ILE A 150 20.25 -3.82 -3.66
N ALA A 151 20.55 -3.71 -2.37
CA ALA A 151 21.69 -2.92 -1.90
C ALA A 151 23.02 -3.37 -2.50
N ARG A 152 23.20 -4.68 -2.69
CA ARG A 152 24.41 -5.26 -3.34
C ARG A 152 24.48 -4.99 -4.83
N THR A 153 23.39 -4.57 -5.47
CA THR A 153 23.42 -4.15 -6.88
C THR A 153 23.79 -2.69 -7.08
N GLY A 154 24.06 -1.94 -6.00
CA GLY A 154 24.30 -0.50 -6.05
C GLY A 154 23.04 0.36 -6.22
N LEU A 155 21.85 -0.28 -6.15
CA LEU A 155 20.55 0.42 -6.09
C LEU A 155 20.16 0.65 -4.64
N GLU A 156 19.21 1.56 -4.41
CA GLU A 156 18.67 1.82 -3.09
C GLU A 156 17.13 1.76 -3.08
N ARG A 157 16.57 1.30 -1.97
CA ARG A 157 15.15 1.46 -1.70
C ARG A 157 14.86 2.87 -1.19
N ASP A 158 13.64 3.32 -1.38
CA ASP A 158 13.15 4.52 -0.69
C ASP A 158 13.18 4.29 0.82
N LYS A 159 13.82 5.22 1.54
CA LYS A 159 14.02 5.13 3.00
C LYS A 159 12.73 5.33 3.78
N ASP A 160 11.81 6.10 3.22
CA ASP A 160 10.55 6.46 3.85
C ASP A 160 9.45 5.43 3.58
N SER A 161 9.79 4.32 2.85
CA SER A 161 8.90 3.19 2.60
C SER A 161 8.73 2.35 3.88
N ALA A 162 7.73 2.70 4.69
CA ALA A 162 7.50 2.14 6.02
C ALA A 162 6.46 1.01 6.05
N ALA A 163 5.66 0.83 4.98
CA ALA A 163 4.60 -0.18 4.93
C ALA A 163 4.32 -0.67 3.49
N GLY A 164 3.35 -1.58 3.34
CA GLY A 164 2.88 -2.06 2.04
C GLY A 164 3.57 -3.32 1.52
N LEU A 165 3.27 -3.68 0.27
CA LEU A 165 3.72 -4.93 -0.37
C LEU A 165 4.84 -4.73 -1.39
N TYR A 166 5.47 -3.57 -1.40
CA TYR A 166 6.41 -3.21 -2.44
C TYR A 166 7.68 -2.61 -1.85
N LEU A 167 8.77 -2.74 -2.61
CA LEU A 167 9.94 -1.90 -2.47
C LEU A 167 9.94 -0.90 -3.62
N TRP A 168 10.10 0.36 -3.31
CA TRP A 168 10.28 1.46 -4.25
C TRP A 168 11.78 1.69 -4.41
N VAL A 169 12.32 1.39 -5.57
CA VAL A 169 13.76 1.23 -5.79
C VAL A 169 14.24 2.15 -6.89
N ARG A 170 15.36 2.82 -6.67
CA ARG A 170 15.99 3.71 -7.64
C ARG A 170 17.49 3.48 -7.73
N ASP A 171 18.08 4.05 -8.76
CA ASP A 171 19.50 4.30 -8.83
C ASP A 171 19.85 5.61 -8.08
N PRO A 172 20.66 5.58 -7.00
CA PRO A 172 21.00 6.77 -6.23
C PRO A 172 21.82 7.79 -7.01
N ARG A 173 22.47 7.40 -8.12
CA ARG A 173 23.24 8.29 -8.98
C ARG A 173 22.38 8.98 -10.05
N GLY A 174 21.15 8.45 -10.29
CA GLY A 174 20.24 8.98 -11.29
C GLY A 174 20.64 8.69 -12.75
N ASP A 175 21.53 7.70 -12.97
CA ASP A 175 21.97 7.34 -14.33
C ASP A 175 20.96 6.46 -15.07
N PHE A 176 20.04 5.81 -14.33
CA PHE A 176 18.95 4.98 -14.89
C PHE A 176 17.60 5.65 -14.66
N ASP A 177 16.82 5.77 -15.71
CA ASP A 177 15.39 6.00 -15.63
C ASP A 177 14.63 4.70 -15.29
N SER A 178 13.31 4.78 -15.13
CA SER A 178 12.48 3.64 -14.72
C SER A 178 12.52 2.50 -15.76
N TRP A 179 12.54 2.80 -17.05
CA TRP A 179 12.55 1.78 -18.10
C TRP A 179 13.91 1.13 -18.26
N GLN A 180 15.00 1.88 -18.10
CA GLN A 180 16.35 1.35 -18.05
C GLN A 180 16.54 0.41 -16.85
N LEU A 181 15.95 0.74 -15.70
CA LEU A 181 15.91 -0.16 -14.56
C LEU A 181 15.09 -1.42 -14.85
N VAL A 182 13.90 -1.30 -15.48
CA VAL A 182 13.09 -2.45 -15.90
C VAL A 182 13.91 -3.39 -16.79
N ASP A 183 14.62 -2.86 -17.78
CA ASP A 183 15.49 -3.66 -18.67
C ASP A 183 16.63 -4.31 -17.91
N ALA A 184 17.26 -3.62 -16.97
CA ALA A 184 18.33 -4.15 -16.13
C ALA A 184 17.86 -5.33 -15.27
N PHE A 185 16.66 -5.25 -14.69
CA PHE A 185 16.03 -6.36 -13.96
C PHE A 185 15.63 -7.49 -14.92
N ALA A 186 15.05 -7.17 -16.08
CA ALA A 186 14.60 -8.17 -17.08
C ALA A 186 15.76 -9.01 -17.62
N GLN A 187 16.95 -8.43 -17.85
CA GLN A 187 18.17 -9.15 -18.23
C GLN A 187 18.58 -10.22 -17.21
N ARG A 188 18.11 -10.11 -15.96
CA ARG A 188 18.30 -11.09 -14.87
C ARG A 188 17.09 -12.00 -14.70
N GLY A 189 16.12 -11.93 -15.62
CA GLY A 189 14.87 -12.70 -15.55
C GLY A 189 13.93 -12.26 -14.41
N ILE A 190 14.00 -10.99 -14.01
CA ILE A 190 13.17 -10.42 -12.96
C ILE A 190 12.25 -9.35 -13.57
N VAL A 191 10.94 -9.47 -13.36
CA VAL A 191 9.95 -8.52 -13.84
C VAL A 191 9.57 -7.56 -12.72
N VAL A 192 9.71 -6.26 -12.96
CA VAL A 192 9.35 -5.18 -12.06
C VAL A 192 8.43 -4.19 -12.77
N ALA A 193 7.71 -3.36 -12.04
CA ALA A 193 6.88 -2.32 -12.66
C ALA A 193 7.66 -1.01 -12.77
N PRO A 194 7.62 -0.32 -13.93
CA PRO A 194 8.25 0.98 -14.07
C PRO A 194 7.55 2.05 -13.22
N GLY A 195 8.31 2.97 -12.68
CA GLY A 195 7.79 4.05 -11.87
C GLY A 195 6.96 5.05 -12.65
N ASP A 196 7.19 5.19 -13.95
CA ASP A 196 6.40 6.05 -14.86
C ASP A 196 4.90 5.76 -14.81
N PHE A 197 4.48 4.52 -14.45
CA PHE A 197 3.06 4.19 -14.28
C PHE A 197 2.40 4.96 -13.13
N TYR A 198 3.19 5.60 -12.26
CA TYR A 198 2.74 6.34 -11.08
C TYR A 198 2.94 7.85 -11.20
N GLY A 199 3.26 8.33 -12.40
CA GLY A 199 3.47 9.74 -12.70
C GLY A 199 4.94 10.16 -12.77
N GLU A 200 5.17 11.43 -13.08
CA GLU A 200 6.52 11.98 -13.32
C GLU A 200 7.47 11.80 -12.13
N ALA A 201 6.96 11.89 -10.90
CA ALA A 201 7.76 11.67 -9.70
C ALA A 201 8.32 10.23 -9.60
N GLY A 202 7.73 9.29 -10.34
CA GLY A 202 8.18 7.90 -10.40
C GLY A 202 9.25 7.61 -11.46
N ALA A 203 9.59 8.57 -12.34
CA ALA A 203 10.40 8.33 -13.54
C ALA A 203 11.82 7.75 -13.27
N GLY A 204 12.36 7.90 -12.05
CA GLY A 204 13.64 7.33 -11.65
C GLY A 204 13.54 6.04 -10.83
N PHE A 205 12.34 5.45 -10.71
CA PHE A 205 12.09 4.31 -9.83
C PHE A 205 11.55 3.09 -10.54
N VAL A 206 11.64 1.94 -9.86
CA VAL A 206 10.87 0.73 -10.15
C VAL A 206 10.21 0.21 -8.90
N ARG A 207 9.04 -0.44 -9.06
CA ARG A 207 8.34 -1.11 -7.97
C ARG A 207 8.61 -2.61 -7.99
N VAL A 208 9.21 -3.13 -6.92
CA VAL A 208 9.48 -4.55 -6.70
C VAL A 208 8.45 -5.13 -5.72
N ALA A 209 7.73 -6.18 -6.12
CA ALA A 209 6.67 -6.78 -5.31
C ALA A 209 7.19 -7.90 -4.40
N LEU A 210 6.63 -8.00 -3.18
CA LEU A 210 6.93 -9.07 -2.20
C LEU A 210 6.07 -10.33 -2.41
N THR A 211 5.19 -10.36 -3.42
CA THR A 211 4.12 -11.36 -3.58
C THR A 211 4.53 -12.65 -4.31
N ALA A 212 5.74 -12.73 -4.84
CA ALA A 212 6.28 -13.96 -5.41
C ALA A 212 6.49 -15.03 -4.32
N THR A 213 6.64 -16.32 -4.69
CA THR A 213 6.93 -17.39 -3.73
C THR A 213 8.32 -17.23 -3.12
N ASP A 214 8.57 -17.88 -1.98
CA ASP A 214 9.86 -17.80 -1.28
C ASP A 214 11.02 -18.25 -2.17
N GLU A 215 10.81 -19.31 -2.97
CA GLU A 215 11.81 -19.85 -3.90
C GLU A 215 12.13 -18.82 -5.01
N ARG A 216 11.11 -18.16 -5.56
CA ARG A 216 11.30 -17.15 -6.60
C ARG A 216 11.98 -15.90 -6.07
N VAL A 217 11.67 -15.50 -4.83
CA VAL A 217 12.35 -14.37 -4.17
C VAL A 217 13.82 -14.70 -3.93
N ALA A 218 14.12 -15.90 -3.41
CA ALA A 218 15.49 -16.35 -3.17
C ALA A 218 16.28 -16.44 -4.48
N GLU A 219 15.67 -16.95 -5.55
CA GLU A 219 16.29 -17.02 -6.86
C GLU A 219 16.56 -15.63 -7.45
N ALA A 220 15.60 -14.71 -7.36
CA ALA A 220 15.78 -13.32 -7.82
C ALA A 220 16.94 -12.64 -7.07
N ALA A 221 16.99 -12.79 -5.75
CA ALA A 221 18.07 -12.27 -4.92
C ALA A 221 19.43 -12.85 -5.33
N SER A 222 19.52 -14.18 -5.55
CA SER A 222 20.73 -14.83 -6.00
C SER A 222 21.23 -14.30 -7.36
N ARG A 223 20.32 -14.07 -8.31
CA ARG A 223 20.63 -13.52 -9.63
C ARG A 223 21.13 -12.07 -9.54
N LEU A 224 20.50 -11.25 -8.71
CA LEU A 224 20.91 -9.86 -8.46
C LEU A 224 22.33 -9.80 -7.87
N ILE A 225 22.63 -10.67 -6.92
CA ILE A 225 23.95 -10.73 -6.27
C ILE A 225 25.01 -11.25 -7.23
N ALA A 226 24.69 -12.28 -8.03
CA ALA A 226 25.63 -12.87 -9.00
C ALA A 226 25.93 -11.93 -10.18
N GLN A 227 24.99 -11.09 -10.54
CA GLN A 227 25.11 -10.12 -11.64
C GLN A 227 24.58 -8.76 -11.19
N PRO A 228 25.35 -8.00 -10.42
CA PRO A 228 24.93 -6.68 -9.96
C PRO A 228 24.53 -5.77 -11.11
N ILE A 229 23.53 -4.91 -10.90
CA ILE A 229 23.09 -3.92 -11.89
C ILE A 229 24.17 -2.84 -12.05
N ARG A 230 24.80 -2.50 -10.94
CA ARG A 230 26.02 -1.69 -10.91
C ARG A 230 27.15 -2.47 -10.27
N ALA A 231 28.30 -2.42 -10.86
CA ALA A 231 29.54 -2.93 -10.30
C ALA A 231 30.24 -1.85 -9.44
#